data_3d766f747fefea8eca907cb853d72490
#
_entry.id   3d766f747fefea8eca907cb853d72490
#
_cell.length_a   1.000
_cell.length_b   1.000
_cell.length_c   1.000
_cell.angle_alpha   90.00
_cell.angle_beta   90.00
_cell.angle_gamma   90.00
#
_symmetry.space_group_name_H-M   'P 1'
#
loop_
_entity.id
_entity.type
_entity.pdbx_description
1 polymer ?
#
loop_
_entity_poly.entity_id
_entity_poly.type
_entity_poly.pdbx_seq_one_letter_code
_entity_poly.pdbx_strand_id
1 'polypeptide(L)'
;MEFKDLTKKDAQLQLVTEVQRLLGTASSPVKEQMQKELEGFERLFGRFINETGPSIDWDRIQKLPDSDVRRYETLGTPADLSNKELLNKLVVVKLNGGLGTSMGCQGPKSIIPVRSDLTFLDLTVQQIENLNKTYDSTVPLVLMNSFNTDDDTQKVIKKYQGFQVPIYTFNQSKYPRLNKESMMPIAKSCCVDSNMDAWYPPGHGDFYEAFLNSGLLKEFINQGKEYVFISNIDNLGATVDLNILNFLLKENPGQCEFLMEVTDKTRADVKGGTLIEYDNKLRLLEIAQVPKEHVDDFKSVKSFKIFNTNNLWIKLKAIDRVLTERTLDMEVIVNNKTLENGLNIIQLEQAVGAAIKCFEGSMGIVVPRSRFLPVKKTDDLLLVMSNLYSLQNGSLVMSPLRMFPTTPLVKLGPNHFGKVKVLNQNGEFK
;
A
#
# COMPACT_ATOMS: atom_id res chain seq x y z
N MET A 1 -17.92 -13.97 34.21
CA MET A 1 -17.54 -14.13 32.80
C MET A 1 -18.82 -14.09 31.99
N GLU A 2 -19.02 -13.05 31.18
CA GLU A 2 -20.25 -12.91 30.42
C GLU A 2 -20.34 -13.97 29.30
N PHE A 3 -21.57 -14.36 28.90
CA PHE A 3 -21.79 -15.34 27.83
C PHE A 3 -21.06 -14.99 26.53
N LYS A 4 -20.96 -13.69 26.21
CA LYS A 4 -20.19 -13.18 25.06
C LYS A 4 -18.69 -13.52 25.13
N ASP A 5 -18.09 -13.48 26.32
CA ASP A 5 -16.67 -13.77 26.51
C ASP A 5 -16.37 -15.26 26.35
N LEU A 6 -17.30 -16.10 26.77
CA LEU A 6 -17.23 -17.55 26.55
C LEU A 6 -17.27 -17.88 25.05
N THR A 7 -18.23 -17.29 24.33
CA THR A 7 -18.37 -17.51 22.88
C THR A 7 -17.13 -17.06 22.09
N LYS A 8 -16.49 -15.94 22.50
CA LYS A 8 -15.25 -15.45 21.88
C LYS A 8 -14.09 -16.40 22.13
N LYS A 9 -13.94 -16.90 23.36
CA LYS A 9 -12.90 -17.88 23.70
C LYS A 9 -13.07 -19.18 22.93
N ASP A 10 -14.31 -19.66 22.80
CA ASP A 10 -14.59 -20.87 22.04
C ASP A 10 -14.26 -20.69 20.56
N ALA A 11 -14.63 -19.56 19.96
CA ALA A 11 -14.28 -19.24 18.58
C ALA A 11 -12.77 -19.19 18.37
N GLN A 12 -12.03 -18.62 19.31
CA GLN A 12 -10.56 -18.55 19.26
C GLN A 12 -9.94 -19.95 19.35
N LEU A 13 -10.42 -20.78 20.25
CA LEU A 13 -9.92 -22.16 20.42
C LEU A 13 -10.23 -23.02 19.18
N GLN A 14 -11.43 -22.88 18.62
CA GLN A 14 -11.80 -23.56 17.38
C GLN A 14 -10.92 -23.12 16.22
N LEU A 15 -10.63 -21.81 16.10
CA LEU A 15 -9.73 -21.32 15.06
C LEU A 15 -8.33 -21.94 15.18
N VAL A 16 -7.74 -21.95 16.38
CA VAL A 16 -6.42 -22.56 16.61
C VAL A 16 -6.44 -24.03 16.17
N THR A 17 -7.49 -24.77 16.48
CA THR A 17 -7.64 -26.16 16.05
C THR A 17 -7.68 -26.28 14.53
N GLU A 18 -8.43 -25.44 13.84
CA GLU A 18 -8.52 -25.42 12.38
C GLU A 18 -7.20 -25.00 11.72
N VAL A 19 -6.49 -24.03 12.30
CA VAL A 19 -5.16 -23.63 11.82
C VAL A 19 -4.16 -24.78 11.94
N GLN A 20 -4.15 -25.51 13.06
CA GLN A 20 -3.30 -26.69 13.23
C GLN A 20 -3.65 -27.81 12.22
N ARG A 21 -4.94 -28.01 11.96
CA ARG A 21 -5.40 -28.94 10.93
C ARG A 21 -4.87 -28.54 9.54
N LEU A 22 -4.97 -27.25 9.18
CA LEU A 22 -4.43 -26.72 7.92
C LEU A 22 -2.92 -26.91 7.83
N LEU A 23 -2.16 -26.57 8.87
CA LEU A 23 -0.71 -26.76 8.91
C LEU A 23 -0.31 -28.24 8.74
N GLY A 24 -1.13 -29.17 9.22
CA GLY A 24 -0.94 -30.61 9.00
C GLY A 24 -1.00 -31.03 7.53
N THR A 25 -1.62 -30.21 6.67
CA THR A 25 -1.68 -30.47 5.21
C THR A 25 -0.52 -29.86 4.43
N ALA A 26 0.32 -29.05 5.07
CA ALA A 26 1.43 -28.37 4.41
C ALA A 26 2.60 -29.34 4.15
N SER A 27 3.19 -29.27 2.95
CA SER A 27 4.42 -29.99 2.63
C SER A 27 5.62 -29.40 3.37
N SER A 28 6.62 -30.22 3.67
CA SER A 28 7.81 -29.81 4.45
C SER A 28 8.50 -28.53 3.97
N PRO A 29 8.68 -28.27 2.66
CA PRO A 29 9.37 -27.06 2.20
C PRO A 29 8.65 -25.75 2.53
N VAL A 30 7.31 -25.75 2.62
CA VAL A 30 6.51 -24.54 2.83
C VAL A 30 5.91 -24.45 4.23
N LYS A 31 6.09 -25.48 5.06
CA LYS A 31 5.43 -25.58 6.36
C LYS A 31 5.85 -24.46 7.33
N GLU A 32 7.14 -24.14 7.37
CA GLU A 32 7.64 -23.08 8.26
C GLU A 32 7.09 -21.71 7.87
N GLN A 33 7.06 -21.43 6.56
CA GLN A 33 6.49 -20.18 6.05
C GLN A 33 4.99 -20.09 6.36
N MET A 34 4.24 -21.16 6.09
CA MET A 34 2.81 -21.25 6.39
C MET A 34 2.51 -21.10 7.88
N GLN A 35 3.36 -21.63 8.74
CA GLN A 35 3.20 -21.48 10.17
C GLN A 35 3.27 -20.00 10.58
N LYS A 36 4.29 -19.26 10.11
CA LYS A 36 4.45 -17.84 10.39
C LYS A 36 3.23 -17.02 9.90
N GLU A 37 2.77 -17.31 8.68
CA GLU A 37 1.60 -16.66 8.09
C GLU A 37 0.32 -16.93 8.89
N LEU A 38 0.06 -18.17 9.25
CA LEU A 38 -1.13 -18.54 10.01
C LEU A 38 -1.09 -18.05 11.47
N GLU A 39 0.07 -17.95 12.09
CA GLU A 39 0.23 -17.26 13.38
C GLU A 39 -0.15 -15.78 13.28
N GLY A 40 0.22 -15.11 12.19
CA GLY A 40 -0.24 -13.75 11.88
C GLY A 40 -1.75 -13.67 11.74
N PHE A 41 -2.35 -14.63 11.04
CA PHE A 41 -3.80 -14.73 10.88
C PHE A 41 -4.52 -14.95 12.22
N GLU A 42 -4.01 -15.83 13.09
CA GLU A 42 -4.59 -16.06 14.43
C GLU A 42 -4.58 -14.78 15.27
N ARG A 43 -3.48 -14.01 15.24
CA ARG A 43 -3.41 -12.72 15.95
C ARG A 43 -4.44 -11.73 15.42
N LEU A 44 -4.57 -11.64 14.09
CA LEU A 44 -5.54 -10.75 13.44
C LEU A 44 -6.99 -11.14 13.75
N PHE A 45 -7.29 -12.43 13.72
CA PHE A 45 -8.60 -12.95 14.12
C PHE A 45 -8.91 -12.68 15.60
N GLY A 46 -7.93 -12.90 16.49
CA GLY A 46 -8.07 -12.60 17.91
C GLY A 46 -8.44 -11.14 18.15
N ARG A 47 -7.84 -10.21 17.42
CA ARG A 47 -8.22 -8.79 17.45
C ARG A 47 -9.64 -8.59 16.93
N PHE A 48 -9.98 -9.14 15.78
CA PHE A 48 -11.30 -9.02 15.17
C PHE A 48 -12.43 -9.41 16.12
N ILE A 49 -12.31 -10.53 16.83
CA ILE A 49 -13.37 -10.98 17.74
C ILE A 49 -13.39 -10.21 19.06
N ASN A 50 -12.27 -9.59 19.47
CA ASN A 50 -12.19 -8.85 20.73
C ASN A 50 -12.53 -7.36 20.54
N GLU A 51 -12.31 -6.79 19.37
CA GLU A 51 -12.69 -5.42 19.04
C GLU A 51 -14.22 -5.33 18.89
N THR A 52 -14.89 -4.66 19.82
CA THR A 52 -16.33 -4.43 19.79
C THR A 52 -16.63 -2.94 19.66
N GLY A 53 -17.38 -2.58 18.62
CA GLY A 53 -17.80 -1.21 18.38
C GLY A 53 -16.91 -0.44 17.39
N PRO A 54 -17.21 0.84 17.14
CA PRO A 54 -16.38 1.70 16.29
C PRO A 54 -14.99 1.86 16.93
N SER A 55 -13.95 1.72 16.13
CA SER A 55 -12.56 1.85 16.57
C SER A 55 -12.17 3.30 16.95
N ILE A 56 -13.03 4.27 16.62
CA ILE A 56 -12.83 5.71 16.83
C ILE A 56 -14.09 6.30 17.47
N ASP A 57 -13.90 6.98 18.58
CA ASP A 57 -14.88 7.88 19.17
C ASP A 57 -14.76 9.24 18.45
N TRP A 58 -15.82 9.62 17.71
CA TRP A 58 -15.82 10.78 16.85
C TRP A 58 -15.55 12.09 17.59
N ASP A 59 -16.08 12.22 18.81
CA ASP A 59 -15.96 13.41 19.62
C ASP A 59 -14.54 13.63 20.18
N ARG A 60 -13.70 12.61 20.12
CA ARG A 60 -12.29 12.67 20.57
C ARG A 60 -11.31 13.04 19.46
N ILE A 61 -11.79 13.16 18.22
CA ILE A 61 -10.95 13.59 17.10
C ILE A 61 -10.57 15.06 17.30
N GLN A 62 -9.27 15.35 17.27
CA GLN A 62 -8.76 16.70 17.40
C GLN A 62 -8.19 17.20 16.07
N LYS A 63 -8.16 18.52 15.94
CA LYS A 63 -7.50 19.18 14.82
C LYS A 63 -6.00 18.87 14.87
N LEU A 64 -5.43 18.52 13.71
CA LEU A 64 -4.00 18.28 13.57
C LEU A 64 -3.19 19.51 13.98
N PRO A 65 -2.19 19.37 14.87
CA PRO A 65 -1.23 20.42 15.15
C PRO A 65 -0.43 20.80 13.88
N ASP A 66 -0.10 22.07 13.73
CA ASP A 66 0.72 22.54 12.60
C ASP A 66 2.15 21.91 12.62
N SER A 67 2.62 21.46 13.79
CA SER A 67 3.87 20.74 13.95
C SER A 67 3.88 19.34 13.30
N ASP A 68 2.70 18.71 13.23
CA ASP A 68 2.53 17.32 12.81
C ASP A 68 2.21 17.20 11.32
N VAL A 69 1.93 18.30 10.64
CA VAL A 69 1.69 18.38 9.21
C VAL A 69 2.50 19.52 8.60
N ARG A 70 3.48 19.16 7.80
CA ARG A 70 4.37 20.10 7.12
C ARG A 70 3.95 20.33 5.68
N ARG A 71 4.29 21.49 5.12
CA ARG A 71 4.11 21.74 3.68
C ARG A 71 5.39 21.43 2.92
N TYR A 72 5.27 20.78 1.78
CA TYR A 72 6.38 20.40 0.92
C TYR A 72 7.29 21.57 0.55
N GLU A 73 6.70 22.75 0.28
CA GLU A 73 7.40 23.95 -0.13
C GLU A 73 8.33 24.52 0.95
N THR A 74 8.21 24.03 2.19
CA THR A 74 9.09 24.44 3.31
C THR A 74 10.33 23.59 3.45
N LEU A 75 10.47 22.53 2.63
CA LEU A 75 11.65 21.66 2.67
C LEU A 75 12.85 22.31 1.98
N GLY A 76 14.02 22.05 2.54
CA GLY A 76 15.30 22.41 1.90
C GLY A 76 15.63 21.51 0.72
N THR A 77 16.31 22.08 -0.26
CA THR A 77 16.85 21.31 -1.37
C THR A 77 18.29 20.87 -1.05
N PRO A 78 18.64 19.58 -1.17
CA PRO A 78 19.99 19.10 -0.89
C PRO A 78 20.98 19.64 -1.92
N ALA A 79 22.23 19.81 -1.49
CA ALA A 79 23.33 20.09 -2.43
C ALA A 79 23.55 18.88 -3.35
N ASP A 80 23.86 19.13 -4.64
CA ASP A 80 24.02 18.06 -5.64
C ASP A 80 25.02 16.99 -5.23
N LEU A 81 26.11 17.38 -4.58
CA LEU A 81 27.16 16.46 -4.12
C LEU A 81 26.69 15.49 -3.00
N SER A 82 25.61 15.80 -2.30
CA SER A 82 25.06 14.94 -1.25
C SER A 82 24.01 13.94 -1.73
N ASN A 83 23.51 14.09 -2.95
CA ASN A 83 22.41 13.29 -3.46
C ASN A 83 22.72 11.79 -3.53
N LYS A 84 23.94 11.43 -3.95
CA LYS A 84 24.39 10.03 -3.97
C LYS A 84 24.37 9.41 -2.57
N GLU A 85 24.88 10.11 -1.57
CA GLU A 85 24.90 9.63 -0.18
C GLU A 85 23.48 9.42 0.37
N LEU A 86 22.59 10.39 0.12
CA LEU A 86 21.21 10.30 0.52
C LEU A 86 20.51 9.09 -0.12
N LEU A 87 20.65 8.93 -1.44
CA LEU A 87 20.02 7.86 -2.21
C LEU A 87 20.54 6.47 -1.80
N ASN A 88 21.82 6.35 -1.45
CA ASN A 88 22.38 5.06 -1.01
C ASN A 88 21.80 4.58 0.35
N LYS A 89 21.12 5.44 1.08
CA LYS A 89 20.42 5.10 2.32
C LYS A 89 18.94 4.74 2.13
N LEU A 90 18.46 4.73 0.89
CA LEU A 90 17.06 4.50 0.53
C LEU A 90 16.82 3.13 -0.06
N VAL A 91 15.67 2.55 0.27
CA VAL A 91 15.04 1.40 -0.40
C VAL A 91 13.68 1.84 -0.93
N VAL A 92 13.34 1.50 -2.17
CA VAL A 92 12.01 1.76 -2.73
C VAL A 92 11.21 0.47 -2.76
N VAL A 93 10.03 0.48 -2.14
CA VAL A 93 9.09 -0.64 -2.18
C VAL A 93 7.83 -0.23 -2.93
N LYS A 94 7.46 -1.03 -3.92
CA LYS A 94 6.19 -0.89 -4.63
C LYS A 94 5.24 -2.01 -4.24
N LEU A 95 4.02 -1.63 -3.82
CA LEU A 95 2.95 -2.56 -3.50
C LEU A 95 2.37 -3.13 -4.79
N ASN A 96 2.65 -4.40 -5.07
CA ASN A 96 2.38 -5.09 -6.34
C ASN A 96 1.50 -6.35 -6.18
N GLY A 97 0.77 -6.46 -5.08
CA GLY A 97 -0.07 -7.63 -4.80
C GLY A 97 -1.46 -7.60 -5.48
N GLY A 98 -1.84 -6.49 -6.10
CA GLY A 98 -3.17 -6.30 -6.67
C GLY A 98 -3.30 -6.76 -8.12
N LEU A 99 -4.45 -7.40 -8.42
CA LEU A 99 -4.88 -7.71 -9.77
C LEU A 99 -5.61 -6.53 -10.41
N GLY A 100 -5.58 -6.45 -11.74
CA GLY A 100 -6.30 -5.43 -12.51
C GLY A 100 -7.81 -5.71 -12.71
N THR A 101 -8.46 -6.39 -11.78
CA THR A 101 -9.85 -6.87 -11.93
C THR A 101 -10.86 -5.74 -12.14
N SER A 102 -10.65 -4.57 -11.52
CA SER A 102 -11.49 -3.38 -11.75
C SER A 102 -11.43 -2.82 -13.19
N MET A 103 -10.45 -3.28 -13.97
CA MET A 103 -10.26 -2.93 -15.40
C MET A 103 -10.45 -4.15 -16.31
N GLY A 104 -11.02 -5.24 -15.79
CA GLY A 104 -11.24 -6.49 -16.54
C GLY A 104 -9.97 -7.29 -16.83
N CYS A 105 -8.86 -7.02 -16.16
CA CYS A 105 -7.61 -7.76 -16.32
C CYS A 105 -7.52 -8.92 -15.34
N GLN A 106 -6.90 -10.02 -15.75
CA GLN A 106 -6.71 -11.22 -14.93
C GLN A 106 -5.33 -11.27 -14.26
N GLY A 107 -4.34 -10.51 -14.77
CA GLY A 107 -2.97 -10.50 -14.29
C GLY A 107 -2.68 -9.32 -13.33
N PRO A 108 -1.40 -9.23 -12.89
CA PRO A 108 -0.94 -8.13 -12.06
C PRO A 108 -1.21 -6.78 -12.70
N LYS A 109 -1.64 -5.83 -11.90
CA LYS A 109 -1.91 -4.47 -12.36
C LYS A 109 -0.65 -3.81 -12.93
N SER A 110 0.50 -4.14 -12.39
CA SER A 110 1.80 -3.59 -12.81
C SER A 110 2.19 -3.87 -14.24
N ILE A 111 1.65 -4.92 -14.87
CA ILE A 111 1.94 -5.28 -16.26
C ILE A 111 0.94 -4.72 -17.27
N ILE A 112 -0.01 -3.90 -16.82
CA ILE A 112 -0.93 -3.20 -17.72
C ILE A 112 -0.15 -2.11 -18.47
N PRO A 113 -0.22 -2.04 -19.81
CA PRO A 113 0.38 -0.97 -20.59
C PRO A 113 -0.26 0.38 -20.27
N VAL A 114 0.57 1.39 -20.05
CA VAL A 114 0.16 2.76 -19.71
C VAL A 114 0.48 3.73 -20.83
N ARG A 115 1.70 3.67 -21.39
CA ARG A 115 2.17 4.62 -22.39
C ARG A 115 3.11 3.94 -23.38
N SER A 116 2.87 4.09 -24.68
CA SER A 116 3.75 3.52 -25.74
C SER A 116 4.13 2.05 -25.48
N ASP A 117 3.15 1.24 -25.09
CA ASP A 117 3.29 -0.16 -24.66
C ASP A 117 4.15 -0.39 -23.37
N LEU A 118 4.64 0.66 -22.74
CA LEU A 118 5.31 0.57 -21.45
C LEU A 118 4.28 0.37 -20.33
N THR A 119 4.55 -0.60 -19.47
CA THR A 119 3.70 -0.95 -18.33
C THR A 119 4.00 -0.07 -17.10
N PHE A 120 3.16 -0.14 -16.06
CA PHE A 120 3.48 0.51 -14.79
C PHE A 120 4.85 0.07 -14.26
N LEU A 121 5.18 -1.21 -14.40
CA LEU A 121 6.47 -1.75 -13.94
C LEU A 121 7.62 -1.23 -14.79
N ASP A 122 7.47 -1.17 -16.12
CA ASP A 122 8.48 -0.58 -17.01
C ASP A 122 8.80 0.86 -16.62
N LEU A 123 7.78 1.66 -16.41
CA LEU A 123 7.93 3.07 -16.05
C LEU A 123 8.57 3.22 -14.66
N THR A 124 8.20 2.38 -13.70
CA THR A 124 8.79 2.37 -12.36
C THR A 124 10.29 2.03 -12.42
N VAL A 125 10.66 1.01 -13.18
CA VAL A 125 12.08 0.63 -13.36
C VAL A 125 12.86 1.75 -14.05
N GLN A 126 12.30 2.38 -15.10
CA GLN A 126 12.93 3.51 -15.77
C GLN A 126 13.13 4.71 -14.85
N GLN A 127 12.19 5.02 -13.97
CA GLN A 127 12.33 6.10 -12.98
C GLN A 127 13.53 5.87 -12.08
N ILE A 128 13.67 4.67 -11.53
CA ILE A 128 14.77 4.33 -10.61
C ILE A 128 16.08 4.20 -11.35
N GLU A 129 16.09 3.64 -12.56
CA GLU A 129 17.30 3.57 -13.38
C GLU A 129 17.83 4.96 -13.72
N ASN A 130 16.96 5.87 -14.16
CA ASN A 130 17.33 7.24 -14.43
C ASN A 130 17.93 7.93 -13.18
N LEU A 131 17.30 7.72 -12.02
CA LEU A 131 17.80 8.24 -10.74
C LEU A 131 19.21 7.70 -10.43
N ASN A 132 19.39 6.37 -10.53
CA ASN A 132 20.66 5.73 -10.27
C ASN A 132 21.78 6.17 -11.23
N LYS A 133 21.46 6.32 -12.53
CA LYS A 133 22.40 6.82 -13.53
C LYS A 133 22.78 8.29 -13.30
N THR A 134 21.79 9.13 -12.98
CA THR A 134 21.99 10.57 -12.78
C THR A 134 22.90 10.86 -11.59
N TYR A 135 22.75 10.13 -10.50
CA TYR A 135 23.47 10.38 -9.25
C TYR A 135 24.54 9.34 -8.92
N ASP A 136 24.82 8.42 -9.84
CA ASP A 136 25.75 7.30 -9.60
C ASP A 136 25.44 6.55 -8.29
N SER A 137 24.16 6.26 -8.08
CA SER A 137 23.61 5.62 -6.88
C SER A 137 23.13 4.19 -7.16
N THR A 138 22.76 3.46 -6.12
CA THR A 138 22.29 2.07 -6.19
C THR A 138 21.02 1.88 -5.38
N VAL A 139 20.00 2.69 -5.65
CA VAL A 139 18.69 2.54 -5.02
C VAL A 139 18.04 1.24 -5.51
N PRO A 140 17.72 0.28 -4.63
CA PRO A 140 17.03 -0.94 -5.01
C PRO A 140 15.53 -0.71 -5.16
N LEU A 141 14.92 -1.45 -6.09
CA LEU A 141 13.48 -1.60 -6.22
C LEU A 141 13.06 -2.93 -5.61
N VAL A 142 12.12 -2.89 -4.68
CA VAL A 142 11.53 -4.06 -4.05
C VAL A 142 10.05 -4.13 -4.42
N LEU A 143 9.60 -5.27 -4.91
CA LEU A 143 8.20 -5.51 -5.26
C LEU A 143 7.57 -6.40 -4.20
N MET A 144 6.56 -5.89 -3.50
CA MET A 144 5.73 -6.69 -2.62
C MET A 144 4.60 -7.30 -3.46
N ASN A 145 4.77 -8.55 -3.83
CA ASN A 145 3.81 -9.35 -4.59
C ASN A 145 2.77 -10.00 -3.67
N SER A 146 1.86 -10.73 -4.25
CA SER A 146 0.99 -11.70 -3.61
C SER A 146 1.07 -13.02 -4.35
N PHE A 147 0.52 -14.09 -3.79
CA PHE A 147 0.44 -15.37 -4.49
C PHE A 147 -0.33 -15.29 -5.83
N ASN A 148 -1.12 -14.23 -6.03
CA ASN A 148 -1.83 -13.98 -7.29
C ASN A 148 -0.98 -13.26 -8.35
N THR A 149 0.12 -12.61 -7.97
CA THR A 149 0.89 -11.74 -8.86
C THR A 149 2.34 -12.16 -9.03
N ASP A 150 2.84 -13.05 -8.16
CA ASP A 150 4.26 -13.38 -8.10
C ASP A 150 4.75 -14.07 -9.37
N ASP A 151 4.10 -15.12 -9.84
CA ASP A 151 4.54 -15.89 -11.01
C ASP A 151 4.69 -15.02 -12.26
N ASP A 152 3.73 -14.15 -12.54
CA ASP A 152 3.79 -13.27 -13.68
C ASP A 152 4.83 -12.16 -13.50
N THR A 153 4.97 -11.65 -12.28
CA THR A 153 6.01 -10.67 -11.95
C THR A 153 7.39 -11.26 -12.15
N GLN A 154 7.65 -12.49 -11.67
CA GLN A 154 8.93 -13.20 -11.84
C GLN A 154 9.30 -13.40 -13.31
N LYS A 155 8.33 -13.65 -14.18
CA LYS A 155 8.57 -13.76 -15.64
C LYS A 155 8.96 -12.41 -16.23
N VAL A 156 8.27 -11.34 -15.83
CA VAL A 156 8.45 -9.99 -16.41
C VAL A 156 9.75 -9.34 -15.97
N ILE A 157 10.14 -9.47 -14.71
CA ILE A 157 11.36 -8.80 -14.21
C ILE A 157 12.66 -9.28 -14.88
N LYS A 158 12.63 -10.46 -15.52
CA LYS A 158 13.80 -10.98 -16.27
C LYS A 158 14.24 -10.06 -17.39
N LYS A 159 13.35 -9.27 -17.98
CA LYS A 159 13.69 -8.32 -19.05
C LYS A 159 14.53 -7.14 -18.59
N TYR A 160 14.60 -6.89 -17.25
CA TYR A 160 15.38 -5.80 -16.68
C TYR A 160 16.82 -6.22 -16.30
N GLN A 161 17.23 -7.42 -16.67
CA GLN A 161 18.63 -7.84 -16.51
C GLN A 161 19.54 -6.89 -17.30
N GLY A 162 20.54 -6.31 -16.60
CA GLY A 162 21.43 -5.30 -17.18
C GLY A 162 21.00 -3.85 -16.96
N PHE A 163 19.83 -3.60 -16.40
CA PHE A 163 19.44 -2.27 -15.91
C PHE A 163 20.19 -1.94 -14.62
N GLN A 164 20.50 -0.66 -14.40
CA GLN A 164 21.17 -0.20 -13.17
C GLN A 164 20.16 -0.06 -12.01
N VAL A 165 19.40 -1.12 -11.78
CA VAL A 165 18.40 -1.20 -10.70
C VAL A 165 18.44 -2.60 -10.09
N PRO A 166 18.96 -2.78 -8.88
CA PRO A 166 18.76 -4.04 -8.15
C PRO A 166 17.28 -4.27 -7.86
N ILE A 167 16.73 -5.39 -8.31
CA ILE A 167 15.31 -5.71 -8.13
C ILE A 167 15.19 -6.90 -7.18
N TYR A 168 14.43 -6.72 -6.10
CA TYR A 168 14.08 -7.73 -5.11
C TYR A 168 12.57 -7.94 -5.12
N THR A 169 12.14 -9.11 -4.72
CA THR A 169 10.72 -9.44 -4.55
C THR A 169 10.49 -10.16 -3.24
N PHE A 170 9.33 -9.98 -2.66
CA PHE A 170 8.81 -10.79 -1.58
C PHE A 170 7.29 -10.84 -1.66
N ASN A 171 6.69 -11.85 -1.06
CA ASN A 171 5.24 -12.04 -1.07
C ASN A 171 4.63 -11.60 0.25
N GLN A 172 3.47 -10.92 0.18
CA GLN A 172 2.61 -10.84 1.34
C GLN A 172 2.13 -12.25 1.73
N SER A 173 1.68 -12.37 2.98
CA SER A 173 1.07 -13.58 3.49
C SER A 173 -0.16 -13.96 2.69
N LYS A 174 -0.57 -15.20 2.81
CA LYS A 174 -1.87 -15.68 2.37
C LYS A 174 -2.67 -16.15 3.56
N TYR A 175 -3.86 -15.59 3.72
CA TYR A 175 -4.76 -15.91 4.82
C TYR A 175 -5.98 -16.66 4.32
N PRO A 176 -6.53 -17.58 5.11
CA PRO A 176 -7.76 -18.26 4.74
C PRO A 176 -8.95 -17.31 4.91
N ARG A 177 -9.87 -17.33 3.94
CA ARG A 177 -11.17 -16.68 4.08
C ARG A 177 -12.01 -17.36 5.13
N LEU A 178 -12.75 -16.57 5.90
CA LEU A 178 -13.66 -17.05 6.91
C LEU A 178 -15.08 -17.16 6.35
N ASN A 179 -15.75 -18.24 6.66
CA ASN A 179 -17.19 -18.32 6.47
C ASN A 179 -17.87 -17.34 7.43
N LYS A 180 -18.78 -16.51 6.93
CA LYS A 180 -19.42 -15.44 7.72
C LYS A 180 -20.29 -15.95 8.87
N GLU A 181 -20.89 -17.14 8.72
CA GLU A 181 -21.78 -17.72 9.72
C GLU A 181 -21.01 -18.47 10.81
N SER A 182 -20.07 -19.34 10.40
CA SER A 182 -19.31 -20.15 11.34
C SER A 182 -18.09 -19.45 11.92
N MET A 183 -17.62 -18.36 11.31
CA MET A 183 -16.36 -17.67 11.60
C MET A 183 -15.12 -18.55 11.46
N MET A 184 -15.23 -19.67 10.75
CA MET A 184 -14.12 -20.62 10.56
C MET A 184 -13.58 -20.55 9.13
N PRO A 185 -12.27 -20.89 8.95
CA PRO A 185 -11.66 -20.98 7.65
C PRO A 185 -12.42 -21.89 6.69
N ILE A 186 -12.63 -21.43 5.45
CA ILE A 186 -13.21 -22.27 4.40
C ILE A 186 -12.18 -23.14 3.69
N ALA A 187 -10.88 -22.85 3.89
CA ALA A 187 -9.77 -23.59 3.32
C ALA A 187 -9.73 -25.02 3.88
N LYS A 188 -9.56 -25.99 2.99
CA LYS A 188 -9.47 -27.41 3.35
C LYS A 188 -8.01 -27.88 3.48
N SER A 189 -7.10 -27.23 2.77
CA SER A 189 -5.67 -27.55 2.78
C SER A 189 -4.84 -26.29 2.52
N CYS A 190 -3.55 -26.34 2.84
CA CYS A 190 -2.58 -25.30 2.52
C CYS A 190 -2.21 -25.22 1.03
N CYS A 191 -2.65 -26.18 0.21
CA CYS A 191 -2.46 -26.14 -1.23
C CYS A 191 -3.44 -25.14 -1.86
N VAL A 192 -2.92 -23.97 -2.26
CA VAL A 192 -3.72 -22.88 -2.84
C VAL A 192 -4.29 -23.27 -4.19
N ASP A 193 -3.51 -23.95 -5.03
CA ASP A 193 -3.90 -24.33 -6.40
C ASP A 193 -5.16 -25.20 -6.46
N SER A 194 -5.40 -25.96 -5.39
CA SER A 194 -6.61 -26.79 -5.30
C SER A 194 -7.87 -26.03 -4.88
N ASN A 195 -7.73 -24.84 -4.32
CA ASN A 195 -8.85 -24.01 -3.85
C ASN A 195 -8.45 -22.55 -3.64
N MET A 196 -8.14 -21.83 -4.73
CA MET A 196 -7.73 -20.42 -4.68
C MET A 196 -8.76 -19.52 -4.01
N ASP A 197 -10.07 -19.81 -4.18
CA ASP A 197 -11.14 -19.02 -3.58
C ASP A 197 -11.21 -19.12 -2.05
N ALA A 198 -10.49 -20.05 -1.46
CA ALA A 198 -10.43 -20.15 -0.01
C ALA A 198 -9.37 -19.26 0.63
N TRP A 199 -8.49 -18.64 -0.17
CA TRP A 199 -7.37 -17.84 0.28
C TRP A 199 -7.43 -16.41 -0.24
N TYR A 200 -6.78 -15.49 0.48
CA TYR A 200 -6.66 -14.09 0.05
C TYR A 200 -5.39 -13.45 0.60
N PRO A 201 -4.82 -12.45 -0.10
CA PRO A 201 -3.77 -11.62 0.47
C PRO A 201 -4.39 -10.62 1.46
N PRO A 202 -3.81 -10.46 2.68
CA PRO A 202 -4.46 -9.73 3.79
C PRO A 202 -4.36 -8.20 3.68
N GLY A 203 -4.13 -7.68 2.49
CA GLY A 203 -3.97 -6.25 2.27
C GLY A 203 -2.54 -5.76 2.52
N HIS A 204 -2.30 -4.49 2.18
CA HIS A 204 -0.95 -3.94 2.21
C HIS A 204 -0.39 -3.68 3.62
N GLY A 205 -1.22 -3.75 4.67
CA GLY A 205 -0.75 -3.67 6.07
C GLY A 205 0.14 -4.85 6.48
N ASP A 206 0.05 -5.97 5.78
CA ASP A 206 0.93 -7.13 5.97
C ASP A 206 2.41 -6.82 5.60
N PHE A 207 2.67 -5.68 4.99
CA PHE A 207 4.02 -5.26 4.60
C PHE A 207 5.05 -5.47 5.71
N TYR A 208 4.77 -5.07 6.92
CA TYR A 208 5.74 -5.09 8.03
C TYR A 208 6.22 -6.50 8.35
N GLU A 209 5.29 -7.41 8.62
CA GLU A 209 5.62 -8.80 8.95
C GLU A 209 6.18 -9.56 7.74
N ALA A 210 5.60 -9.38 6.56
CA ALA A 210 6.09 -10.02 5.34
C ALA A 210 7.51 -9.56 4.96
N PHE A 211 7.81 -8.27 5.14
CA PHE A 211 9.14 -7.71 4.89
C PHE A 211 10.18 -8.25 5.87
N LEU A 212 9.83 -8.40 7.16
CA LEU A 212 10.69 -9.07 8.14
C LEU A 212 10.88 -10.54 7.79
N ASN A 213 9.80 -11.27 7.52
CA ASN A 213 9.83 -12.72 7.25
C ASN A 213 10.60 -13.07 5.98
N SER A 214 10.65 -12.16 4.99
CA SER A 214 11.46 -12.33 3.78
C SER A 214 12.97 -12.24 4.03
N GLY A 215 13.39 -11.70 5.18
CA GLY A 215 14.78 -11.41 5.49
C GLY A 215 15.28 -10.06 4.94
N LEU A 216 14.58 -9.44 4.00
CA LEU A 216 15.01 -8.22 3.31
C LEU A 216 15.15 -7.03 4.26
N LEU A 217 14.29 -6.92 5.28
CA LEU A 217 14.41 -5.85 6.29
C LEU A 217 15.79 -5.86 6.95
N LYS A 218 16.22 -7.03 7.44
CA LYS A 218 17.53 -7.19 8.09
C LYS A 218 18.69 -7.00 7.10
N GLU A 219 18.54 -7.53 5.90
CA GLU A 219 19.54 -7.37 4.83
C GLU A 219 19.79 -5.90 4.52
N PHE A 220 18.76 -5.10 4.31
CA PHE A 220 18.90 -3.67 4.01
C PHE A 220 19.45 -2.86 5.18
N ILE A 221 19.05 -3.18 6.41
CA ILE A 221 19.66 -2.55 7.60
C ILE A 221 21.15 -2.85 7.66
N ASN A 222 21.58 -4.08 7.39
CA ASN A 222 22.98 -4.48 7.39
C ASN A 222 23.77 -3.83 6.23
N GLN A 223 23.12 -3.51 5.11
CA GLN A 223 23.70 -2.74 4.01
C GLN A 223 23.80 -1.23 4.32
N GLY A 224 23.36 -0.76 5.49
CA GLY A 224 23.39 0.65 5.86
C GLY A 224 22.25 1.48 5.30
N LYS A 225 21.18 0.84 4.79
CA LYS A 225 19.96 1.55 4.41
C LYS A 225 19.24 2.06 5.66
N GLU A 226 18.65 3.25 5.57
CA GLU A 226 18.01 3.90 6.73
C GLU A 226 16.50 4.05 6.56
N TYR A 227 16.02 4.36 5.36
CA TYR A 227 14.61 4.58 5.07
C TYR A 227 14.11 3.70 3.94
N VAL A 228 12.84 3.31 4.04
CA VAL A 228 12.07 2.71 2.94
C VAL A 228 11.02 3.71 2.47
N PHE A 229 10.91 3.88 1.15
CA PHE A 229 9.83 4.61 0.50
C PHE A 229 8.83 3.63 -0.09
N ILE A 230 7.62 3.60 0.45
CA ILE A 230 6.55 2.68 0.05
C ILE A 230 5.51 3.45 -0.76
N SER A 231 5.06 2.87 -1.84
CA SER A 231 3.92 3.40 -2.62
C SER A 231 3.25 2.32 -3.44
N ASN A 232 2.05 2.60 -3.93
CA ASN A 232 1.36 1.70 -4.85
C ASN A 232 2.03 1.73 -6.22
N ILE A 233 2.17 0.55 -6.86
CA ILE A 233 2.77 0.43 -8.20
C ILE A 233 1.95 1.18 -9.26
N ASP A 234 0.65 1.36 -9.05
CA ASP A 234 -0.25 2.07 -9.95
C ASP A 234 -0.24 3.60 -9.79
N ASN A 235 0.51 4.12 -8.82
CA ASN A 235 0.70 5.56 -8.65
C ASN A 235 2.04 5.99 -9.25
N LEU A 236 2.03 6.37 -10.53
CA LEU A 236 3.23 6.83 -11.24
C LEU A 236 3.72 8.22 -10.80
N GLY A 237 2.93 8.95 -10.02
CA GLY A 237 3.35 10.19 -9.37
C GLY A 237 4.22 9.98 -8.12
N ALA A 238 4.29 8.76 -7.59
CA ALA A 238 5.08 8.42 -6.42
C ALA A 238 6.54 8.13 -6.79
N THR A 239 7.27 9.18 -7.18
CA THR A 239 8.70 9.13 -7.49
C THR A 239 9.53 9.40 -6.25
N VAL A 240 10.81 8.98 -6.26
CA VAL A 240 11.75 9.34 -5.20
C VAL A 240 11.94 10.86 -5.18
N ASP A 241 11.80 11.45 -4.01
CA ASP A 241 11.94 12.89 -3.79
C ASP A 241 13.13 13.19 -2.89
N LEU A 242 14.10 13.92 -3.44
CA LEU A 242 15.33 14.25 -2.74
C LEU A 242 15.14 15.28 -1.63
N ASN A 243 14.16 16.17 -1.72
CA ASN A 243 13.87 17.13 -0.67
C ASN A 243 13.31 16.43 0.57
N ILE A 244 12.40 15.49 0.38
CA ILE A 244 11.86 14.68 1.48
C ILE A 244 12.98 13.83 2.10
N LEU A 245 13.79 13.19 1.28
CA LEU A 245 14.90 12.35 1.76
C LEU A 245 15.93 13.17 2.52
N ASN A 246 16.28 14.38 2.04
CA ASN A 246 17.15 15.32 2.72
C ASN A 246 16.59 15.75 4.07
N PHE A 247 15.29 16.05 4.11
CA PHE A 247 14.62 16.38 5.36
C PHE A 247 14.76 15.25 6.39
N LEU A 248 14.49 14.01 6.01
CA LEU A 248 14.55 12.85 6.91
C LEU A 248 15.95 12.53 7.40
N LEU A 249 16.99 12.69 6.55
CA LEU A 249 18.34 12.25 6.83
C LEU A 249 19.26 13.36 7.36
N LYS A 250 19.03 14.61 6.97
CA LYS A 250 19.95 15.74 7.26
C LYS A 250 19.30 16.86 8.10
N GLU A 251 18.08 17.28 7.78
CA GLU A 251 17.44 18.38 8.50
C GLU A 251 16.79 17.94 9.82
N ASN A 252 16.25 16.73 9.86
CA ASN A 252 15.59 16.14 11.02
C ASN A 252 16.11 14.72 11.31
N PRO A 253 17.43 14.53 11.47
CA PRO A 253 18.05 13.23 11.43
C PRO A 253 17.51 12.30 12.53
N GLY A 254 16.83 11.24 12.09
CA GLY A 254 16.33 10.16 12.97
C GLY A 254 15.17 10.52 13.88
N GLN A 255 14.65 11.75 13.85
CA GLN A 255 13.53 12.18 14.70
C GLN A 255 12.16 11.83 14.11
N CYS A 256 12.05 11.71 12.77
CA CYS A 256 10.85 11.28 12.09
C CYS A 256 11.00 9.82 11.66
N GLU A 257 10.29 8.93 12.33
CA GLU A 257 10.33 7.50 12.00
C GLU A 257 9.32 7.12 10.91
N PHE A 258 8.24 7.89 10.80
CA PHE A 258 7.16 7.65 9.83
C PHE A 258 6.67 8.97 9.26
N LEU A 259 6.88 9.17 7.95
CA LEU A 259 6.37 10.32 7.22
C LEU A 259 5.32 9.84 6.21
N MET A 260 4.12 10.41 6.28
CA MET A 260 3.03 10.16 5.33
C MET A 260 2.85 11.35 4.40
N GLU A 261 2.99 11.10 3.09
CA GLU A 261 2.59 12.09 2.11
C GLU A 261 1.06 12.18 2.04
N VAL A 262 0.56 13.37 2.25
CA VAL A 262 -0.87 13.72 2.12
C VAL A 262 -1.02 14.80 1.07
N THR A 263 -2.19 14.92 0.48
CA THR A 263 -2.47 15.98 -0.49
C THR A 263 -3.85 16.57 -0.25
N ASP A 264 -4.10 17.76 -0.79
CA ASP A 264 -5.38 18.41 -0.63
C ASP A 264 -6.52 17.58 -1.19
N LYS A 265 -7.56 17.42 -0.40
CA LYS A 265 -8.74 16.61 -0.73
C LYS A 265 -9.59 17.34 -1.77
N THR A 266 -9.98 16.61 -2.79
CA THR A 266 -10.90 17.07 -3.82
C THR A 266 -12.21 16.28 -3.77
N ARG A 267 -13.21 16.70 -4.53
CA ARG A 267 -14.48 15.98 -4.65
C ARG A 267 -14.33 14.57 -5.24
N ALA A 268 -13.21 14.29 -5.91
CA ALA A 268 -12.92 12.96 -6.43
C ALA A 268 -12.41 12.00 -5.34
N ASP A 269 -11.86 12.53 -4.25
CA ASP A 269 -11.12 11.79 -3.23
C ASP A 269 -11.90 11.64 -1.91
N VAL A 270 -13.20 11.90 -1.93
CA VAL A 270 -14.05 11.98 -0.71
C VAL A 270 -14.02 10.70 0.15
N LYS A 271 -13.61 9.57 -0.41
CA LYS A 271 -13.51 8.27 0.29
C LYS A 271 -12.09 7.94 0.77
N GLY A 272 -11.10 8.77 0.44
CA GLY A 272 -9.72 8.53 0.85
C GLY A 272 -9.55 8.71 2.35
N GLY A 273 -8.70 7.88 2.97
CA GLY A 273 -8.30 8.01 4.37
C GLY A 273 -7.64 9.35 4.65
N THR A 274 -7.75 9.85 5.85
CA THR A 274 -7.17 11.14 6.27
C THR A 274 -6.35 10.99 7.54
N LEU A 275 -5.45 11.94 7.80
CA LEU A 275 -4.75 12.04 9.07
C LEU A 275 -5.60 12.82 10.08
N ILE A 276 -5.64 12.30 11.29
CA ILE A 276 -6.26 12.91 12.47
C ILE A 276 -5.30 12.87 13.65
N GLU A 277 -5.50 13.74 14.61
CA GLU A 277 -4.97 13.58 15.96
C GLU A 277 -6.02 12.90 16.83
N TYR A 278 -5.60 11.86 17.54
CA TYR A 278 -6.43 11.08 18.43
C TYR A 278 -5.57 10.55 19.59
N ASP A 279 -5.94 10.88 20.81
CA ASP A 279 -5.17 10.55 22.02
C ASP A 279 -3.69 11.04 21.95
N ASN A 280 -3.49 12.26 21.48
CA ASN A 280 -2.17 12.90 21.30
C ASN A 280 -1.23 12.12 20.35
N LYS A 281 -1.79 11.35 19.43
CA LYS A 281 -1.04 10.64 18.38
C LYS A 281 -1.66 10.86 17.03
N LEU A 282 -0.82 10.90 16.01
CA LEU A 282 -1.30 10.82 14.64
C LEU A 282 -1.91 9.45 14.35
N ARG A 283 -3.07 9.46 13.72
CA ARG A 283 -3.74 8.26 13.22
C ARG A 283 -4.22 8.44 11.80
N LEU A 284 -4.22 7.36 11.05
CA LEU A 284 -4.92 7.26 9.79
C LEU A 284 -6.38 6.87 10.08
N LEU A 285 -7.31 7.71 9.62
CA LEU A 285 -8.75 7.43 9.69
C LEU A 285 -9.24 7.02 8.30
N GLU A 286 -9.65 5.78 8.17
CA GLU A 286 -10.27 5.24 6.96
C GLU A 286 -11.79 5.31 7.05
N ILE A 287 -12.46 5.45 5.90
CA ILE A 287 -13.93 5.56 5.85
C ILE A 287 -14.66 4.39 6.52
N ALA A 288 -14.05 3.21 6.52
CA ALA A 288 -14.60 2.01 7.17
C ALA A 288 -14.68 2.12 8.70
N GLN A 289 -13.90 3.02 9.30
CA GLN A 289 -13.85 3.26 10.75
C GLN A 289 -14.81 4.36 11.20
N VAL A 290 -15.37 5.11 10.24
CA VAL A 290 -16.23 6.27 10.53
C VAL A 290 -17.63 5.80 10.91
N PRO A 291 -18.19 6.28 12.05
CA PRO A 291 -19.59 6.05 12.39
C PRO A 291 -20.52 6.49 11.27
N LYS A 292 -21.60 5.75 11.03
CA LYS A 292 -22.50 5.99 9.88
C LYS A 292 -23.06 7.41 9.83
N GLU A 293 -23.35 7.98 10.99
CA GLU A 293 -23.86 9.33 11.19
C GLU A 293 -22.86 10.42 10.79
N HIS A 294 -21.55 10.12 10.78
CA HIS A 294 -20.48 11.08 10.49
C HIS A 294 -19.81 10.87 9.12
N VAL A 295 -20.34 9.96 8.30
CA VAL A 295 -19.76 9.67 6.97
C VAL A 295 -19.78 10.90 6.05
N ASP A 296 -20.82 11.74 6.14
CA ASP A 296 -20.90 12.94 5.33
C ASP A 296 -19.94 14.05 5.83
N ASP A 297 -19.70 14.13 7.13
CA ASP A 297 -18.66 14.99 7.71
C ASP A 297 -17.27 14.56 7.26
N PHE A 298 -17.00 13.24 7.30
CA PHE A 298 -15.74 12.68 6.81
C PHE A 298 -15.49 12.98 5.33
N LYS A 299 -16.51 12.92 4.49
CA LYS A 299 -16.41 13.25 3.07
C LYS A 299 -16.26 14.74 2.80
N SER A 300 -16.56 15.59 3.77
CA SER A 300 -16.48 17.05 3.62
C SER A 300 -15.04 17.50 3.43
N VAL A 301 -14.76 18.16 2.32
CA VAL A 301 -13.46 18.81 2.05
C VAL A 301 -13.19 20.03 2.94
N LYS A 302 -14.21 20.52 3.66
CA LYS A 302 -14.07 21.62 4.62
C LYS A 302 -13.60 21.13 5.98
N SER A 303 -14.11 19.97 6.42
CA SER A 303 -13.79 19.37 7.71
C SER A 303 -12.45 18.62 7.66
N PHE A 304 -12.27 17.79 6.64
CA PHE A 304 -11.04 17.02 6.40
C PHE A 304 -10.41 17.45 5.08
N LYS A 305 -9.44 18.35 5.16
CA LYS A 305 -8.85 19.04 4.00
C LYS A 305 -7.83 18.22 3.22
N ILE A 306 -7.24 17.22 3.87
CA ILE A 306 -6.15 16.39 3.32
C ILE A 306 -6.56 14.92 3.30
N PHE A 307 -5.89 14.14 2.45
CA PHE A 307 -6.05 12.69 2.43
C PHE A 307 -4.72 11.98 2.18
N ASN A 308 -4.66 10.72 2.59
CA ASN A 308 -3.51 9.83 2.46
C ASN A 308 -3.29 9.43 1.00
N THR A 309 -2.09 9.68 0.47
CA THR A 309 -1.67 9.22 -0.85
C THR A 309 -1.17 7.77 -0.86
N ASN A 310 -0.96 7.18 0.29
CA ASN A 310 -0.26 5.92 0.52
C ASN A 310 1.21 5.93 0.05
N ASN A 311 1.81 7.11 -0.06
CA ASN A 311 3.25 7.31 -0.20
C ASN A 311 3.83 7.50 1.20
N LEU A 312 4.62 6.53 1.66
CA LEU A 312 5.09 6.45 3.04
C LEU A 312 6.61 6.35 3.07
N TRP A 313 7.22 7.09 3.98
CA TRP A 313 8.66 7.04 4.25
C TRP A 313 8.84 6.57 5.68
N ILE A 314 9.46 5.41 5.87
CA ILE A 314 9.55 4.77 7.19
C ILE A 314 10.99 4.38 7.47
N LYS A 315 11.45 4.66 8.69
CA LYS A 315 12.78 4.29 9.15
C LYS A 315 12.88 2.77 9.36
N LEU A 316 13.83 2.12 8.68
CA LEU A 316 13.96 0.66 8.71
C LEU A 316 14.21 0.11 10.12
N LYS A 317 15.09 0.76 10.90
CA LYS A 317 15.36 0.35 12.29
C LYS A 317 14.13 0.51 13.19
N ALA A 318 13.26 1.48 12.91
CA ALA A 318 12.02 1.64 13.65
C ALA A 318 11.02 0.53 13.32
N ILE A 319 10.94 0.09 12.06
CA ILE A 319 10.14 -1.10 11.69
C ILE A 319 10.63 -2.32 12.48
N ASP A 320 11.94 -2.54 12.49
CA ASP A 320 12.55 -3.66 13.23
C ASP A 320 12.23 -3.61 14.73
N ARG A 321 12.31 -2.42 15.33
CA ARG A 321 11.99 -2.21 16.75
C ARG A 321 10.53 -2.55 17.05
N VAL A 322 9.57 -1.97 16.34
CA VAL A 322 8.14 -2.18 16.63
C VAL A 322 7.72 -3.63 16.42
N LEU A 323 8.33 -4.35 15.50
CA LEU A 323 8.10 -5.79 15.30
C LEU A 323 8.73 -6.63 16.40
N THR A 324 9.96 -6.32 16.81
CA THR A 324 10.66 -7.03 17.89
C THR A 324 9.97 -6.84 19.23
N GLU A 325 9.55 -5.62 19.54
CA GLU A 325 8.84 -5.26 20.77
C GLU A 325 7.36 -5.65 20.74
N ARG A 326 6.84 -6.11 19.61
CA ARG A 326 5.43 -6.46 19.37
C ARG A 326 4.47 -5.29 19.68
N THR A 327 4.91 -4.07 19.38
CA THR A 327 4.13 -2.85 19.60
C THR A 327 3.36 -2.40 18.35
N LEU A 328 3.46 -3.15 17.24
CA LEU A 328 2.71 -2.87 16.03
C LEU A 328 1.23 -3.11 16.25
N ASP A 329 0.46 -2.04 16.19
CA ASP A 329 -0.98 -2.02 16.39
C ASP A 329 -1.66 -1.30 15.22
N MET A 330 -2.37 -2.04 14.39
CA MET A 330 -3.13 -1.52 13.23
C MET A 330 -4.58 -1.97 13.32
N GLU A 331 -5.49 -1.10 12.99
CA GLU A 331 -6.92 -1.39 12.97
C GLU A 331 -7.26 -2.51 11.98
N VAL A 332 -8.23 -3.34 12.35
CA VAL A 332 -8.73 -4.43 11.51
C VAL A 332 -9.81 -3.89 10.57
N ILE A 333 -9.65 -4.11 9.28
CA ILE A 333 -10.64 -3.82 8.26
C ILE A 333 -11.40 -5.11 7.94
N VAL A 334 -12.70 -5.12 8.18
CA VAL A 334 -13.57 -6.29 7.94
C VAL A 334 -14.22 -6.14 6.56
N ASN A 335 -13.82 -7.00 5.63
CA ASN A 335 -14.29 -6.98 4.25
C ASN A 335 -15.27 -8.15 4.02
N ASN A 336 -16.55 -7.82 3.90
CA ASN A 336 -17.60 -8.81 3.61
C ASN A 336 -17.71 -8.99 2.10
N LYS A 337 -17.67 -10.23 1.62
CA LYS A 337 -17.84 -10.59 0.21
C LYS A 337 -18.73 -11.81 0.05
N THR A 338 -19.27 -11.98 -1.15
CA THR A 338 -19.97 -13.19 -1.55
C THR A 338 -19.20 -13.81 -2.71
N LEU A 339 -18.83 -15.08 -2.59
CA LEU A 339 -18.19 -15.85 -3.65
C LEU A 339 -19.19 -16.18 -4.77
N GLU A 340 -18.70 -16.56 -5.94
CA GLU A 340 -19.53 -16.93 -7.09
C GLU A 340 -20.54 -18.06 -6.79
N ASN A 341 -20.17 -18.95 -5.89
CA ASN A 341 -21.05 -20.03 -5.42
C ASN A 341 -22.11 -19.59 -4.39
N GLY A 342 -22.20 -18.29 -4.11
CA GLY A 342 -23.17 -17.71 -3.15
C GLY A 342 -22.74 -17.75 -1.69
N LEU A 343 -21.54 -18.27 -1.37
CA LEU A 343 -21.05 -18.33 0.00
C LEU A 343 -20.63 -16.95 0.49
N ASN A 344 -21.20 -16.51 1.62
CA ASN A 344 -20.78 -15.29 2.29
C ASN A 344 -19.51 -15.50 3.11
N ILE A 345 -18.51 -14.68 2.85
CA ILE A 345 -17.21 -14.78 3.49
C ILE A 345 -16.78 -13.45 4.09
N ILE A 346 -15.82 -13.54 5.00
CA ILE A 346 -15.11 -12.42 5.61
C ILE A 346 -13.61 -12.50 5.26
N GLN A 347 -13.06 -11.35 4.91
CA GLN A 347 -11.62 -11.13 4.79
C GLN A 347 -11.21 -10.09 5.82
N LEU A 348 -10.18 -10.39 6.59
CA LEU A 348 -9.60 -9.47 7.57
C LEU A 348 -8.36 -8.83 6.95
N GLU A 349 -8.36 -7.51 6.86
CA GLU A 349 -7.31 -6.75 6.20
C GLU A 349 -6.77 -5.66 7.13
N GLN A 350 -5.59 -5.14 6.82
CA GLN A 350 -4.99 -4.00 7.48
C GLN A 350 -4.38 -3.05 6.44
N ALA A 351 -4.34 -1.76 6.76
CA ALA A 351 -3.74 -0.74 5.92
C ALA A 351 -2.33 -0.40 6.40
N VAL A 352 -1.35 -0.33 5.49
CA VAL A 352 0.05 -0.03 5.85
C VAL A 352 0.22 1.32 6.56
N GLY A 353 -0.57 2.32 6.19
CA GLY A 353 -0.56 3.65 6.82
C GLY A 353 -1.13 3.67 8.24
N ALA A 354 -1.93 2.67 8.63
CA ALA A 354 -2.51 2.59 9.97
C ALA A 354 -1.45 2.40 11.07
N ALA A 355 -0.25 1.95 10.71
CA ALA A 355 0.86 1.80 11.64
C ALA A 355 1.46 3.13 12.12
N ILE A 356 1.13 4.27 11.52
CA ILE A 356 1.71 5.59 11.85
C ILE A 356 1.71 5.90 13.35
N LYS A 357 0.67 5.49 14.07
CA LYS A 357 0.53 5.69 15.53
C LYS A 357 1.54 4.91 16.38
N CYS A 358 2.23 3.93 15.80
CA CYS A 358 3.19 3.07 16.49
C CYS A 358 4.64 3.59 16.41
N PHE A 359 4.87 4.65 15.64
CA PHE A 359 6.20 5.20 15.38
C PHE A 359 6.39 6.55 16.07
N GLU A 360 7.63 6.83 16.44
CA GLU A 360 8.01 8.08 17.11
C GLU A 360 8.23 9.20 16.09
N GLY A 361 7.89 10.43 16.46
CA GLY A 361 8.08 11.61 15.60
C GLY A 361 7.33 11.51 14.27
N SER A 362 6.25 10.74 14.23
CA SER A 362 5.42 10.59 13.03
C SER A 362 4.85 11.92 12.58
N MET A 363 4.81 12.16 11.28
CA MET A 363 4.24 13.39 10.72
C MET A 363 3.65 13.18 9.33
N GLY A 364 2.79 14.12 8.95
CA GLY A 364 2.31 14.27 7.58
C GLY A 364 3.08 15.35 6.82
N ILE A 365 3.18 15.19 5.51
CA ILE A 365 3.66 16.25 4.61
C ILE A 365 2.65 16.47 3.50
N VAL A 366 2.20 17.72 3.34
CA VAL A 366 1.31 18.10 2.24
C VAL A 366 2.14 18.26 0.99
N VAL A 367 1.98 17.33 0.06
CA VAL A 367 2.73 17.30 -1.21
C VAL A 367 1.89 17.83 -2.38
N PRO A 368 2.54 18.28 -3.46
CA PRO A 368 1.84 18.63 -4.70
C PRO A 368 1.04 17.45 -5.25
N ARG A 369 -0.12 17.74 -5.84
CA ARG A 369 -1.01 16.75 -6.42
C ARG A 369 -0.37 15.89 -7.52
N SER A 370 0.69 16.38 -8.16
CA SER A 370 1.49 15.64 -9.14
C SER A 370 2.12 14.35 -8.58
N ARG A 371 2.27 14.25 -7.26
CA ARG A 371 2.77 13.06 -6.59
C ARG A 371 1.69 11.99 -6.35
N PHE A 372 0.44 12.30 -6.66
CA PHE A 372 -0.69 11.39 -6.55
C PHE A 372 -1.41 11.24 -7.88
N LEU A 373 -1.04 10.21 -8.64
CA LEU A 373 -1.57 9.90 -9.96
C LEU A 373 -1.99 8.42 -10.04
N PRO A 374 -2.92 7.98 -9.18
CA PRO A 374 -3.32 6.58 -9.12
C PRO A 374 -4.21 6.20 -10.30
N VAL A 375 -4.07 4.97 -10.76
CA VAL A 375 -4.95 4.37 -11.76
C VAL A 375 -5.77 3.26 -11.08
N LYS A 376 -7.01 3.56 -10.72
CA LYS A 376 -7.91 2.61 -10.04
C LYS A 376 -8.89 1.94 -11.03
N LYS A 377 -9.24 2.67 -12.08
CA LYS A 377 -10.24 2.27 -13.09
C LYS A 377 -9.75 2.60 -14.49
N THR A 378 -10.47 2.10 -15.49
CA THR A 378 -10.22 2.41 -16.91
C THR A 378 -10.34 3.91 -17.20
N ASP A 379 -11.18 4.63 -16.45
CA ASP A 379 -11.29 6.10 -16.53
C ASP A 379 -9.94 6.78 -16.24
N ASP A 380 -9.27 6.36 -15.17
CA ASP A 380 -7.97 6.91 -14.78
C ASP A 380 -6.90 6.52 -15.80
N LEU A 381 -6.96 5.29 -16.31
CA LEU A 381 -6.04 4.80 -17.32
C LEU A 381 -6.13 5.63 -18.61
N LEU A 382 -7.34 5.92 -19.08
CA LEU A 382 -7.56 6.77 -20.25
C LEU A 382 -6.92 8.14 -20.04
N LEU A 383 -7.07 8.72 -18.86
CA LEU A 383 -6.51 10.03 -18.54
C LEU A 383 -4.97 10.04 -18.61
N VAL A 384 -4.31 9.06 -18.00
CA VAL A 384 -2.83 9.00 -17.97
C VAL A 384 -2.24 8.59 -19.33
N MET A 385 -2.99 7.90 -20.18
CA MET A 385 -2.64 7.57 -21.56
C MET A 385 -2.77 8.76 -22.51
N SER A 386 -3.52 9.78 -22.14
CA SER A 386 -3.80 10.95 -23.01
C SER A 386 -2.62 11.91 -23.10
N ASN A 387 -2.70 12.87 -24.00
CA ASN A 387 -1.72 13.96 -24.16
C ASN A 387 -1.77 15.02 -23.04
N LEU A 388 -2.63 14.83 -22.04
CA LEU A 388 -2.58 15.62 -20.80
C LEU A 388 -1.33 15.33 -19.96
N TYR A 389 -0.63 14.25 -20.30
CA TYR A 389 0.66 13.89 -19.72
C TYR A 389 1.67 13.59 -20.81
N SER A 390 2.92 13.94 -20.57
CA SER A 390 4.09 13.54 -21.37
C SER A 390 4.97 12.59 -20.55
N LEU A 391 5.71 11.73 -21.24
CA LEU A 391 6.66 10.82 -20.60
C LEU A 391 8.05 11.47 -20.58
N GLN A 392 8.63 11.60 -19.39
CA GLN A 392 9.99 12.11 -19.19
C GLN A 392 10.73 11.20 -18.21
N ASN A 393 11.75 10.48 -18.69
CA ASN A 393 12.58 9.61 -17.85
C ASN A 393 11.79 8.60 -16.99
N GLY A 394 10.76 7.97 -17.55
CA GLY A 394 9.87 7.05 -16.86
C GLY A 394 8.77 7.73 -16.03
N SER A 395 8.80 9.04 -15.88
CA SER A 395 7.80 9.81 -15.12
C SER A 395 6.76 10.43 -16.04
N LEU A 396 5.50 10.41 -15.61
CA LEU A 396 4.42 11.13 -16.27
C LEU A 396 4.37 12.56 -15.76
N VAL A 397 4.63 13.51 -16.66
CA VAL A 397 4.60 14.94 -16.36
C VAL A 397 3.34 15.54 -16.98
N MET A 398 2.55 16.21 -16.12
CA MET A 398 1.33 16.87 -16.56
C MET A 398 1.64 17.97 -17.58
N SER A 399 0.86 18.04 -18.66
CA SER A 399 0.99 19.10 -19.66
C SER A 399 0.82 20.49 -19.02
N PRO A 400 1.70 21.46 -19.33
CA PRO A 400 1.56 22.83 -18.81
C PRO A 400 0.29 23.53 -19.30
N LEU A 401 -0.34 23.00 -20.36
CA LEU A 401 -1.63 23.50 -20.87
C LEU A 401 -2.82 23.04 -20.01
N ARG A 402 -2.61 22.06 -19.12
CA ARG A 402 -3.63 21.60 -18.20
C ARG A 402 -3.61 22.47 -16.94
N MET A 403 -4.53 23.39 -16.84
CA MET A 403 -4.57 24.35 -15.71
C MET A 403 -4.91 23.70 -14.36
N PHE A 404 -5.71 22.62 -14.38
CA PHE A 404 -6.16 21.95 -13.16
C PHE A 404 -5.99 20.43 -13.25
N PRO A 405 -5.36 19.79 -12.26
CA PRO A 405 -5.13 18.34 -12.27
C PRO A 405 -6.43 17.52 -12.14
N THR A 406 -7.52 18.15 -11.73
CA THR A 406 -8.84 17.53 -11.55
C THR A 406 -9.73 17.57 -12.79
N THR A 407 -9.30 18.27 -13.84
CA THR A 407 -10.05 18.42 -15.10
C THR A 407 -9.18 18.02 -16.29
N PRO A 408 -9.74 17.48 -17.38
CA PRO A 408 -11.14 17.06 -17.54
C PRO A 408 -11.50 15.87 -16.62
N LEU A 409 -12.76 15.79 -16.24
CA LEU A 409 -13.28 14.62 -15.53
C LEU A 409 -13.67 13.55 -16.57
N VAL A 410 -13.00 12.41 -16.53
CA VAL A 410 -13.29 11.27 -17.39
C VAL A 410 -14.21 10.31 -16.65
N LYS A 411 -15.29 9.89 -17.30
CA LYS A 411 -16.18 8.81 -16.82
C LYS A 411 -16.54 7.93 -18.01
N LEU A 412 -16.24 6.65 -17.90
CA LEU A 412 -16.64 5.62 -18.85
C LEU A 412 -17.87 4.87 -18.36
N GLY A 413 -18.58 4.20 -19.25
CA GLY A 413 -19.75 3.40 -18.87
C GLY A 413 -19.40 2.28 -17.87
N PRO A 414 -20.39 1.76 -17.12
CA PRO A 414 -20.15 0.81 -16.03
C PRO A 414 -19.58 -0.54 -16.50
N ASN A 415 -19.75 -0.89 -17.78
CA ASN A 415 -19.26 -2.13 -18.37
C ASN A 415 -18.02 -1.92 -19.26
N HIS A 416 -17.32 -0.82 -19.10
CA HIS A 416 -16.12 -0.55 -19.88
C HIS A 416 -14.89 -1.12 -19.20
N PHE A 417 -14.44 -2.26 -19.67
CA PHE A 417 -13.27 -3.00 -19.16
C PHE A 417 -12.17 -3.07 -20.23
N GLY A 418 -10.94 -3.31 -19.77
CA GLY A 418 -9.81 -3.58 -20.62
C GLY A 418 -9.05 -2.33 -21.07
N LYS A 419 -8.27 -2.50 -22.13
CA LYS A 419 -7.36 -1.49 -22.65
C LYS A 419 -8.11 -0.42 -23.43
N VAL A 420 -7.96 0.83 -23.03
CA VAL A 420 -8.46 1.98 -23.78
C VAL A 420 -7.38 2.48 -24.73
N LYS A 421 -7.74 2.68 -25.99
CA LYS A 421 -6.89 3.33 -26.99
C LYS A 421 -7.47 4.69 -27.33
N VAL A 422 -6.65 5.72 -27.20
CA VAL A 422 -7.02 7.08 -27.63
C VAL A 422 -6.33 7.36 -28.96
N LEU A 423 -7.13 7.56 -29.96
CA LEU A 423 -6.67 7.87 -31.32
C LEU A 423 -7.00 9.33 -31.63
N ASN A 424 -6.15 9.98 -32.44
CA ASN A 424 -6.49 11.26 -33.01
C ASN A 424 -7.52 11.10 -34.16
N GLN A 425 -7.94 12.20 -34.79
CA GLN A 425 -8.91 12.19 -35.87
C GLN A 425 -8.42 11.40 -37.11
N ASN A 426 -7.11 11.19 -37.23
CA ASN A 426 -6.48 10.43 -38.31
C ASN A 426 -6.27 8.95 -37.96
N GLY A 427 -6.75 8.47 -36.79
CA GLY A 427 -6.57 7.09 -36.35
C GLY A 427 -5.20 6.79 -35.75
N GLU A 428 -4.38 7.81 -35.47
CA GLU A 428 -3.09 7.67 -34.81
C GLU A 428 -3.22 7.77 -33.27
N PHE A 429 -2.32 7.13 -32.54
CA PHE A 429 -2.27 7.29 -31.09
C PHE A 429 -1.92 8.73 -30.72
N LYS A 430 -2.69 9.28 -29.79
CA LYS A 430 -2.41 10.54 -29.13
C LYS A 430 -1.74 10.33 -27.79
#